data_c22c8c574134c19b0283d614ab6a8c34
#
_entry.id   c22c8c574134c19b0283d614ab6a8c34
#
_cell.length_a   1.000
_cell.length_b   1.000
_cell.length_c   1.000
_cell.angle_alpha   90.00
_cell.angle_beta   90.00
_cell.angle_gamma   90.00
#
_symmetry.space_group_name_H-M   'P 1'
#
loop_
_entity.id
_entity.type
_entity.pdbx_description
1 polymer ?
#
loop_
_entity_poly.entity_id
_entity_poly.type
_entity_poly.pdbx_seq_one_letter_code
_entity_poly.pdbx_strand_id
1 'polypeptide(L)'
;MKVKNPVIVFATGAGIILGALCFTASAHHGDAGRYDETITTLTGTVVALQLINPHSILILDVEDQEGAVVRWQAEFSNAAGLARIGWTTETLKAGDAVTIAGRRVKSGAPYINLSERARIFKLETCEDVYRSGMIFGDSPDYPAPDCSL
;
A
#
# COMPACT_ATOMS: atom_id res chain seq x y z
N MET A 1 55.47 -64.28 -29.57
CA MET A 1 55.31 -63.37 -28.37
C MET A 1 54.56 -62.15 -28.82
N LYS A 2 53.29 -62.02 -28.43
CA LYS A 2 52.43 -60.85 -28.78
C LYS A 2 52.38 -59.92 -27.57
N VAL A 3 52.93 -58.75 -27.74
CA VAL A 3 52.88 -57.67 -26.71
C VAL A 3 51.53 -56.98 -26.90
N LYS A 4 50.70 -57.01 -25.88
CA LYS A 4 49.44 -56.25 -25.84
C LYS A 4 49.70 -54.89 -25.21
N ASN A 5 49.51 -53.83 -25.98
CA ASN A 5 49.54 -52.47 -25.46
C ASN A 5 48.22 -52.17 -24.73
N PRO A 6 48.25 -51.61 -23.52
CA PRO A 6 47.06 -51.13 -22.90
C PRO A 6 46.67 -49.75 -23.45
N VAL A 7 45.44 -49.62 -23.89
CA VAL A 7 44.82 -48.36 -24.26
C VAL A 7 44.42 -47.63 -22.98
N ILE A 8 45.06 -46.52 -22.70
CA ILE A 8 44.68 -45.63 -21.59
C ILE A 8 43.59 -44.68 -22.14
N VAL A 9 42.38 -44.88 -21.62
CA VAL A 9 41.25 -43.99 -21.88
C VAL A 9 41.30 -42.85 -20.86
N PHE A 10 41.64 -41.65 -21.30
CA PHE A 10 41.47 -40.44 -20.52
C PHE A 10 40.00 -40.02 -20.53
N ALA A 11 39.28 -40.22 -19.46
CA ALA A 11 37.95 -39.65 -19.24
C ALA A 11 38.13 -38.19 -18.78
N THR A 12 37.98 -37.25 -19.71
CA THR A 12 37.89 -35.84 -19.43
C THR A 12 36.50 -35.56 -18.83
N GLY A 13 36.41 -35.53 -17.52
CA GLY A 13 35.23 -35.04 -16.80
C GLY A 13 35.11 -33.53 -16.97
N ALA A 14 34.30 -33.09 -17.91
CA ALA A 14 33.90 -31.68 -17.96
C ALA A 14 32.93 -31.38 -16.79
N GLY A 15 33.45 -30.89 -15.68
CA GLY A 15 32.66 -30.39 -14.56
C GLY A 15 31.97 -29.09 -15.00
N ILE A 16 30.69 -29.18 -15.32
CA ILE A 16 29.84 -28.00 -15.48
C ILE A 16 29.57 -27.44 -14.08
N ILE A 17 30.34 -26.42 -13.70
CA ILE A 17 30.03 -25.59 -12.52
C ILE A 17 28.84 -24.71 -12.93
N LEU A 18 27.64 -25.18 -12.63
CA LEU A 18 26.43 -24.39 -12.70
C LEU A 18 26.45 -23.43 -11.50
N GLY A 19 27.10 -22.27 -11.69
CA GLY A 19 27.04 -21.18 -10.72
C GLY A 19 25.59 -20.71 -10.62
N ALA A 20 24.88 -21.17 -9.57
CA ALA A 20 23.59 -20.62 -9.20
C ALA A 20 23.80 -19.16 -8.80
N LEU A 21 23.61 -18.24 -9.73
CA LEU A 21 23.43 -16.81 -9.46
C LEU A 21 22.11 -16.69 -8.72
N CYS A 22 22.16 -16.80 -7.39
CA CYS A 22 21.06 -16.36 -6.54
C CYS A 22 20.94 -14.85 -6.68
N PHE A 23 20.15 -14.39 -7.64
CA PHE A 23 19.62 -13.03 -7.60
C PHE A 23 18.68 -13.00 -6.41
N THR A 24 19.07 -12.31 -5.34
CA THR A 24 18.15 -11.90 -4.30
C THR A 24 17.16 -10.94 -4.95
N ALA A 25 16.03 -11.46 -5.40
CA ALA A 25 14.90 -10.64 -5.79
C ALA A 25 14.44 -9.93 -4.52
N SER A 26 14.86 -8.68 -4.35
CA SER A 26 14.38 -7.80 -3.30
C SER A 26 12.92 -7.45 -3.62
N ALA A 27 12.02 -8.32 -3.20
CA ALA A 27 10.57 -8.16 -3.45
C ALA A 27 9.94 -7.01 -2.64
N HIS A 28 10.72 -6.36 -1.78
CA HIS A 28 10.22 -5.26 -0.93
C HIS A 28 10.35 -3.86 -1.56
N HIS A 29 10.77 -3.74 -2.81
CA HIS A 29 10.97 -2.45 -3.46
C HIS A 29 9.92 -2.09 -4.53
N GLY A 30 8.80 -2.81 -4.60
CA GLY A 30 7.74 -2.52 -5.57
C GLY A 30 7.15 -1.10 -5.45
N ASP A 31 7.18 -0.52 -4.24
CA ASP A 31 6.63 0.82 -3.95
C ASP A 31 7.69 1.92 -3.84
N ALA A 32 8.98 1.56 -3.88
CA ALA A 32 10.05 2.55 -3.82
C ALA A 32 9.96 3.52 -5.00
N GLY A 33 9.66 4.77 -4.71
CA GLY A 33 9.55 5.83 -5.71
C GLY A 33 8.18 6.00 -6.36
N ARG A 34 7.18 5.16 -6.06
CA ARG A 34 5.81 5.29 -6.59
C ARG A 34 5.02 6.39 -5.89
N TYR A 35 5.22 6.55 -4.58
CA TYR A 35 4.49 7.50 -3.75
C TYR A 35 5.34 8.69 -3.33
N ASP A 36 4.69 9.81 -3.07
CA ASP A 36 5.33 11.00 -2.48
C ASP A 36 5.81 10.69 -1.06
N GLU A 37 6.91 11.32 -0.67
CA GLU A 37 7.42 11.22 0.71
C GLU A 37 6.61 12.09 1.67
N THR A 38 6.00 13.16 1.16
CA THR A 38 5.11 14.03 1.92
C THR A 38 3.72 13.42 2.03
N ILE A 39 3.06 13.68 3.15
CA ILE A 39 1.68 13.27 3.37
C ILE A 39 0.74 14.27 2.72
N THR A 40 -0.23 13.74 1.99
CA THR A 40 -1.34 14.49 1.43
C THR A 40 -2.57 14.26 2.28
N THR A 41 -3.25 15.34 2.64
CA THR A 41 -4.55 15.30 3.34
C THR A 41 -5.65 15.64 2.36
N LEU A 42 -6.70 14.84 2.33
CA LEU A 42 -7.88 15.02 1.49
C LEU A 42 -9.13 14.95 2.37
N THR A 43 -10.05 15.87 2.14
CA THR A 43 -11.39 15.83 2.74
C THR A 43 -12.39 15.51 1.63
N GLY A 44 -13.29 14.59 1.88
CA GLY A 44 -14.26 14.16 0.87
C GLY A 44 -15.38 13.32 1.45
N THR A 45 -16.27 12.91 0.55
CA THR A 45 -17.43 12.08 0.88
C THR A 45 -17.18 10.65 0.43
N VAL A 46 -17.43 9.69 1.31
CA VAL A 46 -17.32 8.26 1.00
C VAL A 46 -18.37 7.89 -0.05
N VAL A 47 -17.92 7.23 -1.11
CA VAL A 47 -18.77 6.63 -2.13
C VAL A 47 -18.96 5.14 -1.87
N ALA A 48 -17.87 4.43 -1.53
CA ALA A 48 -17.91 3.02 -1.22
C ALA A 48 -16.68 2.58 -0.43
N LEU A 49 -16.87 1.60 0.45
CA LEU A 49 -15.82 0.84 1.10
C LEU A 49 -15.85 -0.60 0.57
N GLN A 50 -14.75 -1.04 -0.01
CA GLN A 50 -14.57 -2.41 -0.53
C GLN A 50 -13.56 -3.14 0.34
N LEU A 51 -14.05 -4.03 1.21
CA LEU A 51 -13.23 -4.91 2.03
C LEU A 51 -12.85 -6.15 1.22
N ILE A 52 -11.74 -6.07 0.49
CA ILE A 52 -11.28 -7.11 -0.43
C ILE A 52 -9.82 -7.46 -0.19
N ASN A 53 -9.33 -8.54 -0.81
CA ASN A 53 -7.94 -8.96 -0.82
C ASN A 53 -7.35 -8.78 -2.23
N PRO A 54 -6.07 -8.48 -2.38
CA PRO A 54 -5.05 -8.30 -1.33
C PRO A 54 -5.14 -6.97 -0.61
N HIS A 55 -5.78 -5.96 -1.15
CA HIS A 55 -5.89 -4.61 -0.60
C HIS A 55 -7.33 -4.12 -0.65
N SER A 56 -7.80 -3.59 0.47
CA SER A 56 -9.11 -2.92 0.55
C SER A 56 -9.04 -1.53 -0.06
N ILE A 57 -10.17 -1.08 -0.61
CA ILE A 57 -10.26 0.21 -1.32
C ILE A 57 -11.39 1.04 -0.71
N LEU A 58 -11.08 2.27 -0.35
CA LEU A 58 -12.05 3.31 -0.06
C LEU A 58 -12.17 4.23 -1.27
N ILE A 59 -13.39 4.44 -1.75
CA ILE A 59 -13.69 5.33 -2.86
C ILE A 59 -14.29 6.60 -2.29
N LEU A 60 -13.73 7.76 -2.67
CA LEU A 60 -14.10 9.09 -2.17
C LEU A 60 -14.39 10.01 -3.33
N ASP A 61 -15.37 10.88 -3.16
CA ASP A 61 -15.54 12.09 -3.95
C ASP A 61 -14.92 13.26 -3.19
N VAL A 62 -13.93 13.91 -3.80
CA VAL A 62 -13.18 15.04 -3.24
C VAL A 62 -13.38 16.24 -4.14
N GLU A 63 -13.79 17.38 -3.59
CA GLU A 63 -13.88 18.64 -4.32
C GLU A 63 -12.48 19.26 -4.44
N ASP A 64 -12.07 19.62 -5.65
CA ASP A 64 -10.83 20.32 -5.90
C ASP A 64 -10.95 21.83 -5.66
N GLN A 65 -9.85 22.55 -5.88
CA GLN A 65 -9.82 24.01 -5.64
C GLN A 65 -10.71 24.81 -6.61
N GLU A 66 -11.09 24.23 -7.73
CA GLU A 66 -11.98 24.82 -8.74
C GLU A 66 -13.45 24.43 -8.51
N GLY A 67 -13.75 23.63 -7.50
CA GLY A 67 -15.08 23.14 -7.17
C GLY A 67 -15.51 21.93 -7.99
N ALA A 68 -14.60 21.31 -8.74
CA ALA A 68 -14.90 20.08 -9.47
C ALA A 68 -14.74 18.85 -8.57
N VAL A 69 -15.67 17.91 -8.68
CA VAL A 69 -15.62 16.66 -7.92
C VAL A 69 -14.73 15.66 -8.63
N VAL A 70 -13.68 15.23 -7.95
CA VAL A 70 -12.74 14.22 -8.42
C VAL A 70 -12.90 12.96 -7.60
N ARG A 71 -13.07 11.81 -8.26
CA ARG A 71 -13.17 10.52 -7.62
C ARG A 71 -11.79 9.94 -7.30
N TRP A 72 -11.52 9.76 -6.03
CA TRP A 72 -10.27 9.22 -5.50
C TRP A 72 -10.42 7.76 -5.08
N GLN A 73 -9.32 7.02 -5.18
CA GLN A 73 -9.16 5.70 -4.59
C GLN A 73 -8.09 5.74 -3.50
N ALA A 74 -8.44 5.25 -2.32
CA ALA A 74 -7.54 5.11 -1.19
C ALA A 74 -7.35 3.62 -0.90
N GLU A 75 -6.12 3.13 -1.12
CA GLU A 75 -5.75 1.73 -0.91
C GLU A 75 -5.13 1.55 0.47
N PHE A 76 -5.52 0.50 1.18
CA PHE A 76 -5.00 0.20 2.50
C PHE A 76 -4.98 -1.31 2.80
N SER A 77 -4.91 -1.72 4.05
CA SER A 77 -4.73 -3.10 4.46
C SER A 77 -5.75 -4.06 3.83
N ASN A 78 -5.45 -5.35 3.81
CA ASN A 78 -6.38 -6.37 3.33
C ASN A 78 -7.58 -6.53 4.26
N ALA A 79 -8.67 -7.10 3.75
CA ALA A 79 -9.92 -7.29 4.49
C ALA A 79 -9.73 -8.04 5.81
N ALA A 80 -8.87 -9.08 5.85
CA ALA A 80 -8.60 -9.83 7.07
C ALA A 80 -7.87 -9.00 8.14
N GLY A 81 -6.94 -8.13 7.72
CA GLY A 81 -6.25 -7.19 8.61
C GLY A 81 -7.20 -6.18 9.23
N LEU A 82 -8.08 -5.62 8.41
CA LEU A 82 -9.09 -4.66 8.84
C LEU A 82 -10.12 -5.31 9.80
N ALA A 83 -10.56 -6.53 9.50
CA ALA A 83 -11.49 -7.26 10.39
C ALA A 83 -10.90 -7.50 11.78
N ARG A 84 -9.56 -7.72 11.90
CA ARG A 84 -8.91 -7.90 13.21
C ARG A 84 -8.95 -6.65 14.09
N ILE A 85 -9.03 -5.47 13.49
CA ILE A 85 -9.17 -4.19 14.21
C ILE A 85 -10.63 -3.73 14.29
N GLY A 86 -11.58 -4.61 13.99
CA GLY A 86 -13.01 -4.38 14.15
C GLY A 86 -13.71 -3.73 12.95
N TRP A 87 -13.03 -3.60 11.80
CA TRP A 87 -13.65 -3.02 10.62
C TRP A 87 -14.66 -3.96 9.99
N THR A 88 -15.78 -3.38 9.58
CA THR A 88 -16.85 -4.01 8.82
C THR A 88 -17.27 -3.10 7.67
N THR A 89 -18.17 -3.55 6.82
CA THR A 89 -18.78 -2.71 5.76
C THR A 89 -19.55 -1.51 6.31
N GLU A 90 -19.85 -1.52 7.63
CA GLU A 90 -20.58 -0.45 8.33
C GLU A 90 -19.64 0.61 8.92
N THR A 91 -18.31 0.38 8.92
CA THR A 91 -17.35 1.30 9.51
C THR A 91 -17.33 2.65 8.79
N LEU A 92 -17.34 2.61 7.46
CA LEU A 92 -17.50 3.79 6.60
C LEU A 92 -18.55 3.47 5.54
N LYS A 93 -19.56 4.34 5.44
CA LYS A 93 -20.70 4.19 4.53
C LYS A 93 -20.71 5.28 3.47
N ALA A 94 -21.37 5.01 2.36
CA ALA A 94 -21.67 6.03 1.37
C ALA A 94 -22.37 7.23 2.03
N GLY A 95 -21.86 8.42 1.78
CA GLY A 95 -22.32 9.67 2.36
C GLY A 95 -21.56 10.14 3.60
N ASP A 96 -20.74 9.28 4.24
CA ASP A 96 -19.91 9.72 5.37
C ASP A 96 -18.89 10.76 4.89
N ALA A 97 -18.80 11.87 5.62
CA ALA A 97 -17.75 12.87 5.41
C ALA A 97 -16.49 12.45 6.17
N VAL A 98 -15.36 12.38 5.47
CA VAL A 98 -14.08 11.93 6.06
C VAL A 98 -12.93 12.85 5.65
N THR A 99 -11.93 12.92 6.52
CA THR A 99 -10.60 13.41 6.17
C THR A 99 -9.63 12.24 6.20
N ILE A 100 -8.90 12.05 5.11
CA ILE A 100 -7.87 11.02 4.99
C ILE A 100 -6.50 11.67 4.82
N ALA A 101 -5.48 11.10 5.44
CA ALA A 101 -4.09 11.48 5.27
C ALA A 101 -3.29 10.25 4.84
N GLY A 102 -2.42 10.40 3.84
CA GLY A 102 -1.64 9.31 3.30
C GLY A 102 -0.67 9.76 2.22
N ARG A 103 -0.05 8.81 1.51
CA ARG A 103 0.96 9.07 0.47
C ARG A 103 0.31 9.02 -0.92
N ARG A 104 0.31 10.15 -1.62
CA ARG A 104 -0.20 10.23 -2.98
C ARG A 104 0.75 9.58 -3.99
N VAL A 105 0.21 9.04 -5.09
CA VAL A 105 1.05 8.59 -6.20
C VAL A 105 1.67 9.77 -6.95
N LYS A 106 2.96 9.67 -7.29
CA LYS A 106 3.71 10.70 -8.02
C LYS A 106 3.19 10.96 -9.44
N SER A 107 2.46 10.02 -10.01
CA SER A 107 1.88 10.18 -11.34
C SER A 107 0.82 11.29 -11.44
N GLY A 108 0.35 11.82 -10.31
CA GLY A 108 -0.74 12.78 -10.26
C GLY A 108 -2.14 12.16 -10.36
N ALA A 109 -2.26 10.84 -10.52
CA ALA A 109 -3.56 10.16 -10.50
C ALA A 109 -4.28 10.39 -9.16
N PRO A 110 -5.63 10.37 -9.13
CA PRO A 110 -6.41 10.50 -7.90
C PRO A 110 -6.38 9.20 -7.09
N TYR A 111 -5.19 8.90 -6.57
CA TYR A 111 -4.89 7.68 -5.84
C TYR A 111 -3.97 7.97 -4.66
N ILE A 112 -4.32 7.43 -3.48
CA ILE A 112 -3.58 7.60 -2.23
C ILE A 112 -3.39 6.25 -1.54
N ASN A 113 -2.20 6.02 -0.99
CA ASN A 113 -1.89 4.83 -0.21
C ASN A 113 -2.05 5.14 1.29
N LEU A 114 -2.82 4.29 1.96
CA LEU A 114 -3.08 4.35 3.39
C LEU A 114 -2.46 3.17 4.16
N SER A 115 -1.60 2.36 3.53
CA SER A 115 -0.96 1.23 4.19
C SER A 115 0.11 1.66 5.18
N GLU A 116 0.75 2.80 4.92
CA GLU A 116 1.83 3.34 5.75
C GLU A 116 1.61 4.84 6.00
N ARG A 117 1.88 5.27 7.24
CA ARG A 117 1.81 6.69 7.62
C ARG A 117 0.47 7.32 7.24
N ALA A 118 -0.62 6.66 7.60
CA ALA A 118 -1.95 7.09 7.20
C ALA A 118 -2.94 7.18 8.35
N ARG A 119 -3.96 8.00 8.16
CA ARG A 119 -5.03 8.26 9.12
C ARG A 119 -6.34 8.51 8.41
N ILE A 120 -7.46 8.10 9.01
CA ILE A 120 -8.82 8.43 8.55
C ILE A 120 -9.62 8.94 9.74
N PHE A 121 -10.18 10.13 9.61
CA PHE A 121 -11.17 10.69 10.52
C PHE A 121 -12.55 10.70 9.90
N LYS A 122 -13.55 10.31 10.69
CA LYS A 122 -14.95 10.53 10.38
C LYS A 122 -15.37 11.88 10.94
N LEU A 123 -15.72 12.84 10.09
CA LEU A 123 -15.94 14.23 10.48
C LEU A 123 -17.18 14.42 11.36
N GLU A 124 -18.25 13.67 11.10
CA GLU A 124 -19.50 13.76 11.86
C GLU A 124 -19.29 13.49 13.36
N THR A 125 -18.44 12.52 13.71
CA THR A 125 -18.19 12.10 15.10
C THR A 125 -16.83 12.56 15.62
N CYS A 126 -16.01 13.18 14.78
CA CYS A 126 -14.60 13.48 15.02
C CYS A 126 -13.79 12.26 15.50
N GLU A 127 -14.17 11.09 15.01
CA GLU A 127 -13.58 9.82 15.40
C GLU A 127 -12.44 9.44 14.46
N ASP A 128 -11.32 9.05 15.06
CA ASP A 128 -10.17 8.49 14.38
C ASP A 128 -10.41 7.00 14.13
N VAL A 129 -10.93 6.67 12.95
CA VAL A 129 -11.36 5.31 12.63
C VAL A 129 -10.24 4.44 12.06
N TYR A 130 -9.13 5.04 11.63
CA TYR A 130 -7.99 4.30 11.09
C TYR A 130 -6.67 5.00 11.30
N ARG A 131 -5.67 4.23 11.71
CA ARG A 131 -4.25 4.63 11.74
C ARG A 131 -3.39 3.48 11.24
N SER A 132 -2.42 3.77 10.37
CA SER A 132 -1.41 2.81 9.95
C SER A 132 -0.01 3.27 10.35
N GLY A 133 0.86 2.31 10.63
CA GLY A 133 2.24 2.57 11.06
C GLY A 133 2.33 3.06 12.50
N MET A 134 3.52 3.56 12.88
CA MET A 134 3.79 4.08 14.23
C MET A 134 3.42 5.57 14.33
N ILE A 135 2.18 5.92 14.08
CA ILE A 135 1.70 7.27 14.32
C ILE A 135 1.12 7.29 15.73
N PHE A 136 1.91 7.79 16.66
CA PHE A 136 1.49 8.00 18.05
C PHE A 136 1.21 9.48 18.27
N GLY A 137 -0.03 9.81 18.63
CA GLY A 137 -0.43 11.18 18.96
C GLY A 137 -0.72 12.06 17.72
N ASP A 138 -0.92 13.34 18.00
CA ASP A 138 -1.07 14.36 16.97
C ASP A 138 0.33 14.72 16.44
N SER A 139 0.64 14.25 15.25
CA SER A 139 1.83 14.64 14.53
C SER A 139 1.52 15.89 13.71
N PRO A 140 2.46 16.85 13.57
CA PRO A 140 2.28 17.97 12.64
C PRO A 140 2.07 17.49 11.18
N ASP A 141 2.52 16.28 10.84
CA ASP A 141 2.28 15.66 9.52
C ASP A 141 0.85 15.13 9.38
N TYR A 142 0.11 14.97 10.50
CA TYR A 142 -1.24 14.40 10.56
C TYR A 142 -2.09 15.12 11.60
N PRO A 143 -2.32 16.43 11.45
CA PRO A 143 -3.16 17.15 12.40
C PRO A 143 -4.54 16.52 12.42
N ALA A 144 -5.13 16.47 13.62
CA ALA A 144 -6.55 16.19 13.71
C ALA A 144 -7.31 17.25 12.91
N PRO A 145 -8.34 16.90 12.13
CA PRO A 145 -9.14 17.89 11.45
C PRO A 145 -9.85 18.77 12.47
N ASP A 146 -10.11 20.02 12.09
CA ASP A 146 -11.03 20.87 12.85
C ASP A 146 -12.46 20.30 12.66
N CYS A 147 -12.95 19.66 13.71
CA CYS A 147 -14.31 19.10 13.73
C CYS A 147 -15.31 20.03 14.43
N SER A 148 -14.96 21.29 14.65
CA SER A 148 -15.91 22.31 15.11
C SER A 148 -16.89 22.66 13.98
N LEU A 149 -18.02 21.97 13.96
CA LEU A 149 -19.18 22.27 13.14
C LEU A 149 -20.12 23.20 13.88
#